data_d4768efa00912f61030a32b8acc42ab8
#
_entry.id   d4768efa00912f61030a32b8acc42ab8
#
_cell.length_a   1.000
_cell.length_b   1.000
_cell.length_c   1.000
_cell.angle_alpha   90.00
_cell.angle_beta   90.00
_cell.angle_gamma   90.00
#
_symmetry.space_group_name_H-M   'P 1'
#
loop_
_entity.id
_entity.type
_entity.pdbx_description
1 polymer ?
#
loop_
_entity_poly.entity_id
_entity_poly.type
_entity_poly.pdbx_seq_one_letter_code
_entity_poly.pdbx_strand_id
1 'polypeptide(L)'
;MKNSKKALLCLLACALAVTGCKTQKEPAVADNAMLVRSTQTLDSLYAHYSAPGTCLLRENYPSDVEGYTATYLASEEQKNRPNLYSYLWPYSGTFSAVNALIEATKDNKKDFGNYQKLLDEKVLPGLAEYFDTRRMPKAYASYIKDAPLSDRFYDDNVWLGIDFTDVYLMTSQENYLQSAKLFWK
;
A
#
# COMPACT_ATOMS: atom_id res chain seq x y z
N MET A 1 10.01 45.21 -50.55
CA MET A 1 10.77 45.12 -49.25
C MET A 1 9.99 45.50 -48.01
N LYS A 2 8.61 45.59 -48.02
CA LYS A 2 7.81 45.97 -46.85
C LYS A 2 7.18 44.77 -46.12
N ASN A 3 7.18 43.55 -46.68
CA ASN A 3 6.49 42.38 -46.07
C ASN A 3 7.44 41.50 -45.19
N SER A 4 8.75 41.66 -45.30
CA SER A 4 9.73 40.88 -44.55
C SER A 4 9.80 41.26 -43.06
N LYS A 5 9.58 42.55 -42.74
CA LYS A 5 9.63 43.05 -41.36
C LYS A 5 8.42 42.65 -40.49
N LYS A 6 7.25 42.42 -41.11
CA LYS A 6 6.05 41.97 -40.38
C LYS A 6 6.09 40.49 -40.05
N ALA A 7 6.70 39.66 -40.90
CA ALA A 7 6.89 38.24 -40.63
C ALA A 7 7.88 37.98 -39.48
N LEU A 8 8.92 38.80 -39.39
CA LEU A 8 9.93 38.69 -38.32
C LEU A 8 9.38 39.11 -36.94
N LEU A 9 8.45 40.08 -36.91
CA LEU A 9 7.80 40.53 -35.66
C LEU A 9 6.81 39.47 -35.11
N CYS A 10 6.09 38.74 -35.97
CA CYS A 10 5.21 37.66 -35.57
C CYS A 10 5.97 36.44 -35.05
N LEU A 11 7.12 36.11 -35.60
CA LEU A 11 7.97 35.01 -35.13
C LEU A 11 8.61 35.30 -33.75
N LEU A 12 8.94 36.58 -33.47
CA LEU A 12 9.44 36.95 -32.13
C LEU A 12 8.32 36.94 -31.06
N ALA A 13 7.07 37.24 -31.41
CA ALA A 13 5.94 37.22 -30.48
C ALA A 13 5.51 35.78 -30.11
N CYS A 14 5.66 34.82 -31.00
CA CYS A 14 5.39 33.39 -30.72
C CYS A 14 6.49 32.73 -29.87
N ALA A 15 7.73 33.20 -29.92
CA ALA A 15 8.82 32.64 -29.11
C ALA A 15 8.73 33.03 -27.61
N LEU A 16 7.99 34.07 -27.26
CA LEU A 16 7.80 34.53 -25.87
C LEU A 16 6.61 33.89 -25.16
N ALA A 17 5.77 33.15 -25.86
CA ALA A 17 4.59 32.53 -25.26
C ALA A 17 4.83 31.11 -24.69
N VAL A 18 6.03 30.54 -24.83
CA VAL A 18 6.36 29.18 -24.39
C VAL A 18 7.10 29.12 -23.03
N THR A 19 7.38 30.26 -22.41
CA THR A 19 8.08 30.33 -21.11
C THR A 19 7.11 30.61 -19.96
N GLY A 20 6.14 29.74 -19.73
CA GLY A 20 5.16 30.04 -18.68
C GLY A 20 4.41 28.91 -18.01
N CYS A 21 4.80 27.65 -18.17
CA CYS A 21 4.41 26.63 -17.23
C CYS A 21 5.54 26.39 -16.23
N LYS A 22 5.72 27.34 -15.31
CA LYS A 22 6.37 27.04 -14.04
C LYS A 22 5.40 26.12 -13.30
N THR A 23 5.68 24.83 -13.29
CA THR A 23 5.16 23.95 -12.25
C THR A 23 5.44 24.63 -10.92
N GLN A 24 4.41 25.19 -10.29
CA GLN A 24 4.53 25.63 -8.90
C GLN A 24 4.90 24.38 -8.11
N LYS A 25 6.15 24.31 -7.66
CA LYS A 25 6.53 23.40 -6.61
C LYS A 25 5.68 23.78 -5.41
N GLU A 26 4.77 22.91 -4.99
CA GLU A 26 4.07 23.10 -3.73
C GLU A 26 5.10 23.37 -2.62
N PRO A 27 4.78 24.23 -1.64
CA PRO A 27 5.75 24.60 -0.63
C PRO A 27 6.12 23.36 0.21
N ALA A 28 7.40 23.14 0.41
CA ALA A 28 7.99 22.03 1.16
C ALA A 28 7.40 21.81 2.58
N VAL A 29 6.72 22.81 3.12
CA VAL A 29 6.02 22.77 4.43
C VAL A 29 4.74 21.93 4.38
N ALA A 30 4.02 21.91 3.24
CA ALA A 30 2.80 21.12 3.10
C ALA A 30 3.16 19.62 2.98
N ASP A 31 4.20 19.27 2.24
CA ASP A 31 4.68 17.90 2.07
C ASP A 31 5.11 17.28 3.40
N ASN A 32 5.80 18.06 4.24
CA ASN A 32 6.23 17.60 5.57
C ASN A 32 5.03 17.36 6.52
N ALA A 33 3.99 18.21 6.48
CA ALA A 33 2.81 18.03 7.32
C ALA A 33 2.01 16.79 6.95
N MET A 34 1.89 16.45 5.66
CA MET A 34 1.22 15.23 5.20
C MET A 34 2.01 13.98 5.59
N LEU A 35 3.32 13.98 5.41
CA LEU A 35 4.18 12.89 5.83
C LEU A 35 4.07 12.63 7.35
N VAL A 36 4.12 13.70 8.16
CA VAL A 36 3.96 13.58 9.63
C VAL A 36 2.61 12.97 9.98
N ARG A 37 1.51 13.41 9.37
CA ARG A 37 0.17 12.87 9.62
C ARG A 37 0.08 11.39 9.20
N SER A 38 0.62 11.03 8.04
CA SER A 38 0.63 9.65 7.55
C SER A 38 1.40 8.74 8.48
N THR A 39 2.57 9.16 8.96
CA THR A 39 3.36 8.44 9.96
C THR A 39 2.58 8.26 11.26
N GLN A 40 2.00 9.33 11.79
CA GLN A 40 1.18 9.27 13.02
C GLN A 40 -0.03 8.34 12.88
N THR A 41 -0.66 8.32 11.71
CA THR A 41 -1.78 7.41 11.42
C THR A 41 -1.32 5.96 11.44
N LEU A 42 -0.19 5.65 10.81
CA LEU A 42 0.38 4.31 10.81
C LEU A 42 0.81 3.85 12.22
N ASP A 43 1.45 4.75 12.98
CA ASP A 43 1.83 4.49 14.38
C ASP A 43 0.60 4.21 15.24
N SER A 44 -0.47 4.99 15.06
CA SER A 44 -1.74 4.81 15.76
C SER A 44 -2.41 3.48 15.37
N LEU A 45 -2.36 3.10 14.09
CA LEU A 45 -2.85 1.80 13.63
C LEU A 45 -2.16 0.67 14.39
N TYR A 46 -0.83 0.65 14.41
CA TYR A 46 -0.09 -0.39 15.13
C TYR A 46 -0.31 -0.34 16.64
N ALA A 47 -0.40 0.86 17.23
CA ALA A 47 -0.64 0.99 18.67
C ALA A 47 -1.98 0.40 19.12
N HIS A 48 -3.02 0.50 18.29
CA HIS A 48 -4.38 0.09 18.67
C HIS A 48 -4.77 -1.29 18.12
N TYR A 49 -4.28 -1.66 16.95
CA TYR A 49 -4.72 -2.87 16.26
C TYR A 49 -3.73 -4.03 16.27
N SER A 50 -2.49 -3.84 16.76
CA SER A 50 -1.54 -4.96 16.81
C SER A 50 -2.06 -6.12 17.66
N ALA A 51 -2.04 -7.32 17.12
CA ALA A 51 -2.34 -8.53 17.86
C ALA A 51 -1.07 -9.04 18.56
N PRO A 52 -1.06 -9.13 19.91
CA PRO A 52 0.14 -9.50 20.67
C PRO A 52 0.74 -10.84 20.23
N GLY A 53 2.06 -10.90 20.12
CA GLY A 53 2.81 -12.11 19.74
C GLY A 53 2.73 -12.47 18.25
N THR A 54 2.13 -11.62 17.43
CA THR A 54 1.97 -11.84 15.99
C THR A 54 2.39 -10.60 15.18
N CYS A 55 2.44 -10.73 13.85
CA CYS A 55 2.52 -9.61 12.92
C CYS A 55 1.14 -9.22 12.35
N LEU A 56 0.06 -9.79 12.87
CA LEU A 56 -1.30 -9.53 12.44
C LEU A 56 -1.89 -8.30 13.13
N LEU A 57 -2.92 -7.75 12.51
CA LEU A 57 -3.76 -6.70 13.06
C LEU A 57 -5.11 -7.27 13.46
N ARG A 58 -5.74 -6.68 14.46
CA ARG A 58 -7.09 -7.02 14.90
C ARG A 58 -8.13 -6.46 13.95
N GLU A 59 -9.31 -7.07 13.91
CA GLU A 59 -10.40 -6.63 13.05
C GLU A 59 -11.03 -5.33 13.53
N ASN A 60 -11.13 -5.12 14.84
CA ASN A 60 -11.82 -3.98 15.42
C ASN A 60 -11.08 -3.36 16.61
N TYR A 61 -11.47 -2.14 16.96
CA TYR A 61 -11.02 -1.43 18.14
C TYR A 61 -12.21 -0.73 18.83
N PRO A 62 -12.36 -0.79 20.17
CA PRO A 62 -11.52 -1.61 21.06
C PRO A 62 -11.67 -3.10 20.78
N SER A 63 -10.56 -3.85 20.92
CA SER A 63 -10.46 -5.25 20.52
C SER A 63 -10.85 -6.23 21.64
N ASP A 64 -11.42 -5.74 22.72
CA ASP A 64 -11.95 -6.49 23.85
C ASP A 64 -13.44 -6.88 23.69
N VAL A 65 -14.02 -6.53 22.55
CA VAL A 65 -15.41 -6.90 22.23
C VAL A 65 -15.45 -8.39 21.89
N GLU A 66 -15.76 -9.21 22.89
CA GLU A 66 -16.00 -10.62 22.68
C GLU A 66 -17.16 -10.84 21.71
N GLY A 67 -16.94 -11.72 20.73
CA GLY A 67 -18.00 -12.13 19.81
C GLY A 67 -18.22 -11.24 18.60
N TYR A 68 -17.37 -10.23 18.33
CA TYR A 68 -17.46 -9.51 17.06
C TYR A 68 -17.22 -10.46 15.88
N THR A 69 -18.16 -10.49 14.97
CA THR A 69 -18.07 -11.27 13.73
C THR A 69 -18.40 -10.37 12.55
N ALA A 70 -17.46 -10.20 11.62
CA ALA A 70 -17.72 -9.51 10.36
C ALA A 70 -18.53 -10.43 9.44
N THR A 71 -19.83 -10.19 9.36
CA THR A 71 -20.76 -11.09 8.64
C THR A 71 -20.75 -10.90 7.12
N TYR A 72 -20.27 -9.76 6.64
CA TYR A 72 -20.35 -9.38 5.22
C TYR A 72 -19.27 -10.02 4.33
N LEU A 73 -18.18 -10.52 4.92
CA LEU A 73 -17.08 -11.17 4.19
C LEU A 73 -16.84 -12.62 4.62
N ALA A 74 -17.59 -13.10 5.63
CA ALA A 74 -17.36 -14.42 6.17
C ALA A 74 -17.95 -15.51 5.26
N SER A 75 -17.17 -16.58 5.02
CA SER A 75 -17.74 -17.83 4.54
C SER A 75 -18.80 -18.34 5.51
N GLU A 76 -19.69 -19.23 5.06
CA GLU A 76 -20.72 -19.83 5.94
C GLU A 76 -20.09 -20.46 7.20
N GLU A 77 -18.89 -21.00 7.09
CA GLU A 77 -18.15 -21.60 8.22
C GLU A 77 -17.62 -20.56 9.21
N GLN A 78 -17.38 -19.31 8.76
CA GLN A 78 -16.87 -18.22 9.59
C GLN A 78 -17.96 -17.35 10.21
N LYS A 79 -19.18 -17.36 9.65
CA LYS A 79 -20.29 -16.49 10.09
C LYS A 79 -20.61 -16.56 11.58
N ASN A 80 -20.27 -17.65 12.23
CA ASN A 80 -20.57 -17.89 13.66
C ASN A 80 -19.30 -17.90 14.54
N ARG A 81 -18.18 -17.40 14.04
CA ARG A 81 -16.91 -17.34 14.79
C ARG A 81 -16.45 -15.90 14.95
N PRO A 82 -15.93 -15.52 16.12
CA PRO A 82 -15.32 -14.21 16.30
C PRO A 82 -14.12 -14.02 15.36
N ASN A 83 -14.04 -12.88 14.74
CA ASN A 83 -12.88 -12.49 13.91
C ASN A 83 -11.85 -11.80 14.80
N LEU A 84 -10.88 -12.56 15.25
CA LEU A 84 -9.79 -12.02 16.07
C LEU A 84 -8.86 -11.13 15.25
N TYR A 85 -8.62 -11.48 13.99
CA TYR A 85 -7.72 -10.77 13.08
C TYR A 85 -8.49 -10.11 11.95
N SER A 86 -7.91 -9.04 11.39
CA SER A 86 -8.46 -8.36 10.22
C SER A 86 -8.53 -9.31 9.02
N TYR A 87 -9.48 -9.05 8.12
CA TYR A 87 -9.49 -9.67 6.80
C TYR A 87 -8.32 -9.16 5.95
N LEU A 88 -8.02 -9.88 4.88
CA LEU A 88 -6.93 -9.55 3.96
C LEU A 88 -7.08 -8.14 3.37
N TRP A 89 -8.29 -7.75 2.95
CA TRP A 89 -8.52 -6.44 2.36
C TRP A 89 -8.07 -5.28 3.25
N PRO A 90 -8.57 -5.10 4.49
CA PRO A 90 -8.07 -4.05 5.37
C PRO A 90 -6.61 -4.24 5.76
N TYR A 91 -6.11 -5.48 5.90
CA TYR A 91 -4.70 -5.73 6.18
C TYR A 91 -3.79 -5.25 5.04
N SER A 92 -4.15 -5.53 3.78
CA SER A 92 -3.38 -5.12 2.60
C SER A 92 -3.22 -3.61 2.49
N GLY A 93 -4.19 -2.83 2.99
CA GLY A 93 -4.08 -1.38 3.08
C GLY A 93 -2.86 -0.90 3.88
N THR A 94 -2.37 -1.70 4.82
CA THR A 94 -1.12 -1.41 5.54
C THR A 94 0.11 -1.52 4.62
N PHE A 95 0.11 -2.48 3.70
CA PHE A 95 1.17 -2.63 2.71
C PHE A 95 1.22 -1.41 1.78
N SER A 96 0.08 -1.02 1.21
CA SER A 96 -0.02 0.18 0.37
C SER A 96 0.41 1.45 1.12
N ALA A 97 0.01 1.59 2.40
CA ALA A 97 0.40 2.72 3.22
C ALA A 97 1.93 2.78 3.47
N VAL A 98 2.55 1.64 3.75
CA VAL A 98 4.01 1.57 3.94
C VAL A 98 4.74 1.82 2.62
N ASN A 99 4.26 1.33 1.47
CA ASN A 99 4.81 1.66 0.16
C ASN A 99 4.77 3.18 -0.11
N ALA A 100 3.66 3.84 0.18
CA ALA A 100 3.55 5.29 0.03
C ALA A 100 4.55 6.05 0.92
N LEU A 101 4.83 5.56 2.14
CA LEU A 101 5.84 6.14 3.02
C LEU A 101 7.27 5.87 2.55
N ILE A 102 7.56 4.69 2.00
CA ILE A 102 8.84 4.37 1.36
C ILE A 102 9.09 5.36 0.21
N GLU A 103 8.10 5.57 -0.66
CA GLU A 103 8.24 6.52 -1.78
C GLU A 103 8.42 7.96 -1.30
N ALA A 104 7.60 8.41 -0.34
CA ALA A 104 7.65 9.76 0.19
C ALA A 104 8.99 10.07 0.91
N THR A 105 9.70 9.05 1.34
CA THR A 105 10.97 9.19 2.09
C THR A 105 12.21 8.79 1.29
N LYS A 106 12.09 8.53 -0.02
CA LYS A 106 13.18 8.04 -0.89
C LYS A 106 14.47 8.88 -0.84
N ASP A 107 14.34 10.18 -0.61
CA ASP A 107 15.48 11.10 -0.50
C ASP A 107 16.06 11.16 0.93
N ASN A 108 15.41 10.53 1.91
CA ASN A 108 15.88 10.41 3.29
C ASN A 108 16.23 8.93 3.60
N LYS A 109 17.49 8.58 3.45
CA LYS A 109 17.95 7.18 3.62
C LYS A 109 17.56 6.52 4.93
N LYS A 110 17.49 7.30 6.03
CA LYS A 110 17.13 6.79 7.35
C LYS A 110 15.66 6.39 7.39
N ASP A 111 14.77 7.28 6.98
CA ASP A 111 13.34 7.04 7.04
C ASP A 111 12.91 6.01 5.99
N PHE A 112 13.47 6.07 4.79
CA PHE A 112 13.33 5.02 3.77
C PHE A 112 13.68 3.64 4.33
N GLY A 113 14.85 3.49 4.97
CA GLY A 113 15.29 2.23 5.56
C GLY A 113 14.40 1.77 6.73
N ASN A 114 13.86 2.70 7.53
CA ASN A 114 12.94 2.37 8.60
C ASN A 114 11.61 1.80 8.08
N TYR A 115 11.03 2.38 7.03
CA TYR A 115 9.79 1.88 6.44
C TYR A 115 10.00 0.58 5.67
N GLN A 116 11.14 0.42 4.99
CA GLN A 116 11.49 -0.85 4.37
C GLN A 116 11.64 -1.96 5.44
N LYS A 117 12.29 -1.67 6.55
CA LYS A 117 12.38 -2.60 7.68
C LYS A 117 11.00 -2.94 8.26
N LEU A 118 10.11 -1.95 8.40
CA LEU A 118 8.73 -2.19 8.85
C LEU A 118 8.00 -3.12 7.89
N LEU A 119 8.17 -2.92 6.58
CA LEU A 119 7.61 -3.80 5.56
C LEU A 119 8.09 -5.23 5.74
N ASP A 120 9.40 -5.43 5.81
CA ASP A 120 10.03 -6.76 5.83
C ASP A 120 9.81 -7.51 7.15
N GLU A 121 9.81 -6.81 8.28
CA GLU A 121 9.75 -7.44 9.60
C GLU A 121 8.34 -7.53 10.20
N LYS A 122 7.37 -6.77 9.66
CA LYS A 122 6.00 -6.78 10.19
C LYS A 122 4.94 -7.01 9.13
N VAL A 123 4.91 -6.18 8.08
CA VAL A 123 3.82 -6.23 7.10
C VAL A 123 3.84 -7.55 6.33
N LEU A 124 4.97 -7.90 5.73
CA LEU A 124 5.07 -9.11 4.91
C LEU A 124 4.95 -10.41 5.72
N PRO A 125 5.53 -10.54 6.92
CA PRO A 125 5.28 -11.70 7.78
C PRO A 125 3.81 -11.85 8.17
N GLY A 126 3.11 -10.76 8.48
CA GLY A 126 1.67 -10.82 8.75
C GLY A 126 0.86 -11.15 7.49
N LEU A 127 1.23 -10.59 6.33
CA LEU A 127 0.60 -10.93 5.06
C LEU A 127 0.75 -12.42 4.71
N ALA A 128 1.89 -13.03 5.04
CA ALA A 128 2.14 -14.45 4.80
C ALA A 128 1.14 -15.38 5.51
N GLU A 129 0.48 -14.90 6.58
CA GLU A 129 -0.56 -15.68 7.27
C GLU A 129 -1.83 -15.87 6.43
N TYR A 130 -2.05 -15.03 5.42
CA TYR A 130 -3.18 -15.13 4.49
C TYR A 130 -2.86 -15.99 3.25
N PHE A 131 -1.59 -16.41 3.08
CA PHE A 131 -1.18 -17.14 1.88
C PHE A 131 -1.65 -18.59 1.91
N ASP A 132 -2.67 -18.90 1.12
CA ASP A 132 -3.25 -20.25 1.04
C ASP A 132 -2.50 -21.13 0.03
N THR A 133 -1.84 -22.12 0.57
CA THR A 133 -1.14 -23.17 -0.21
C THR A 133 -1.94 -24.46 -0.33
N ARG A 134 -3.13 -24.54 0.27
CA ARG A 134 -3.99 -25.74 0.30
C ARG A 134 -4.73 -25.95 -1.02
N ARG A 135 -4.89 -24.90 -1.82
CA ARG A 135 -5.56 -24.90 -3.13
C ARG A 135 -4.62 -24.43 -4.23
N MET A 136 -4.84 -24.93 -5.44
CA MET A 136 -4.09 -24.50 -6.63
C MET A 136 -4.98 -23.62 -7.54
N PRO A 137 -4.44 -22.58 -8.19
CA PRO A 137 -3.12 -22.02 -7.96
C PRO A 137 -2.99 -21.47 -6.53
N LYS A 138 -1.77 -21.40 -5.99
CA LYS A 138 -1.53 -20.75 -4.67
C LYS A 138 -1.88 -19.27 -4.77
N ALA A 139 -2.58 -18.74 -3.79
CA ALA A 139 -2.98 -17.33 -3.74
C ALA A 139 -3.30 -16.91 -2.30
N TYR A 140 -3.53 -15.63 -2.08
CA TYR A 140 -3.95 -15.12 -0.79
C TYR A 140 -5.47 -15.32 -0.61
N ALA A 141 -5.85 -15.80 0.56
CA ALA A 141 -7.24 -15.97 0.98
C ALA A 141 -7.70 -14.77 1.81
N SER A 142 -8.99 -14.55 1.86
CA SER A 142 -9.58 -13.40 2.57
C SER A 142 -9.35 -13.40 4.09
N TYR A 143 -9.01 -14.58 4.66
CA TYR A 143 -8.69 -14.71 6.07
C TYR A 143 -7.48 -15.61 6.29
N ILE A 144 -6.95 -15.65 7.52
CA ILE A 144 -5.69 -16.33 7.85
C ILE A 144 -5.74 -17.84 7.60
N LYS A 145 -4.58 -18.42 7.31
CA LYS A 145 -4.41 -19.84 6.95
C LYS A 145 -4.78 -20.82 8.06
N ASP A 146 -4.67 -20.42 9.34
CA ASP A 146 -5.01 -21.27 10.50
C ASP A 146 -6.51 -21.33 10.78
N ALA A 147 -7.30 -20.50 10.11
CA ALA A 147 -8.76 -20.57 10.14
C ALA A 147 -9.30 -21.61 9.12
N PRO A 148 -10.60 -21.93 9.18
CA PRO A 148 -11.26 -22.64 8.09
C PRO A 148 -11.01 -21.98 6.74
N LEU A 149 -11.08 -22.73 5.64
CA LEU A 149 -10.88 -22.23 4.29
C LEU A 149 -11.80 -21.04 4.03
N SER A 150 -11.21 -19.91 3.70
CA SER A 150 -11.92 -18.70 3.29
C SER A 150 -11.83 -18.49 1.78
N ASP A 151 -12.68 -17.61 1.27
CA ASP A 151 -12.72 -17.27 -0.13
C ASP A 151 -11.42 -16.57 -0.56
N ARG A 152 -11.12 -16.64 -1.87
CA ARG A 152 -10.05 -15.91 -2.53
C ARG A 152 -10.70 -14.92 -3.46
N PHE A 153 -10.53 -13.64 -3.16
CA PHE A 153 -11.05 -12.59 -4.01
C PHE A 153 -9.99 -12.16 -5.02
N TYR A 154 -10.44 -11.92 -6.22
CA TYR A 154 -9.56 -11.54 -7.32
C TYR A 154 -8.93 -10.17 -7.09
N ASP A 155 -9.72 -9.22 -6.64
CA ASP A 155 -9.32 -7.85 -6.34
C ASP A 155 -8.29 -7.79 -5.18
N ASP A 156 -8.49 -8.53 -4.09
CA ASP A 156 -7.52 -8.65 -3.00
C ASP A 156 -6.13 -9.04 -3.53
N ASN A 157 -6.10 -10.07 -4.39
CA ASN A 157 -4.85 -10.59 -4.94
C ASN A 157 -4.23 -9.64 -5.97
N VAL A 158 -5.03 -8.96 -6.78
CA VAL A 158 -4.53 -7.97 -7.75
C VAL A 158 -3.90 -6.76 -7.04
N TRP A 159 -4.50 -6.26 -5.97
CA TRP A 159 -3.92 -5.20 -5.15
C TRP A 159 -2.54 -5.57 -4.60
N LEU A 160 -2.39 -6.78 -4.08
CA LEU A 160 -1.09 -7.27 -3.61
C LEU A 160 -0.07 -7.34 -4.75
N GLY A 161 -0.50 -7.73 -5.94
CA GLY A 161 0.35 -7.73 -7.14
C GLY A 161 0.86 -6.33 -7.49
N ILE A 162 0.00 -5.31 -7.36
CA ILE A 162 0.37 -3.89 -7.53
C ILE A 162 1.38 -3.48 -6.45
N ASP A 163 1.08 -3.71 -5.18
CA ASP A 163 1.94 -3.32 -4.06
C ASP A 163 3.33 -3.96 -4.12
N PHE A 164 3.42 -5.26 -4.47
CA PHE A 164 4.72 -5.92 -4.68
C PHE A 164 5.49 -5.36 -5.88
N THR A 165 4.78 -4.95 -6.93
CA THR A 165 5.41 -4.31 -8.09
C THR A 165 5.94 -2.94 -7.71
N ASP A 166 5.16 -2.13 -6.99
CA ASP A 166 5.55 -0.79 -6.56
C ASP A 166 6.79 -0.81 -5.67
N VAL A 167 6.81 -1.67 -4.66
CA VAL A 167 8.00 -1.76 -3.78
C VAL A 167 9.22 -2.30 -4.54
N TYR A 168 9.05 -3.20 -5.51
CA TYR A 168 10.15 -3.61 -6.38
C TYR A 168 10.71 -2.43 -7.19
N LEU A 169 9.84 -1.61 -7.78
CA LEU A 169 10.26 -0.45 -8.57
C LEU A 169 11.01 0.58 -7.71
N MET A 170 10.66 0.73 -6.44
CA MET A 170 11.32 1.64 -5.51
C MET A 170 12.66 1.11 -4.98
N THR A 171 12.78 -0.21 -4.79
CA THR A 171 13.91 -0.82 -4.07
C THR A 171 14.84 -1.65 -4.95
N SER A 172 14.37 -2.08 -6.13
CA SER A 172 15.04 -3.03 -7.02
C SER A 172 15.37 -4.39 -6.37
N GLN A 173 14.66 -4.77 -5.30
CA GLN A 173 14.89 -6.03 -4.61
C GLN A 173 14.13 -7.17 -5.29
N GLU A 174 14.85 -8.17 -5.76
CA GLU A 174 14.32 -9.29 -6.56
C GLU A 174 13.27 -10.14 -5.81
N ASN A 175 13.32 -10.23 -4.49
CA ASN A 175 12.31 -10.94 -3.68
C ASN A 175 10.90 -10.37 -3.88
N TYR A 176 10.74 -9.05 -3.98
CA TYR A 176 9.44 -8.42 -4.23
C TYR A 176 8.96 -8.71 -5.66
N LEU A 177 9.86 -8.68 -6.65
CA LEU A 177 9.51 -9.07 -8.02
C LEU A 177 9.04 -10.52 -8.11
N GLN A 178 9.68 -11.44 -7.40
CA GLN A 178 9.25 -12.85 -7.37
C GLN A 178 7.85 -12.98 -6.75
N SER A 179 7.54 -12.19 -5.71
CA SER A 179 6.21 -12.14 -5.13
C SER A 179 5.18 -11.56 -6.11
N ALA A 180 5.50 -10.46 -6.80
CA ALA A 180 4.63 -9.88 -7.82
C ALA A 180 4.29 -10.86 -8.94
N LYS A 181 5.27 -11.66 -9.40
CA LYS A 181 5.07 -12.67 -10.47
C LYS A 181 4.05 -13.77 -10.11
N LEU A 182 3.70 -13.95 -8.84
CA LEU A 182 2.66 -14.92 -8.45
C LEU A 182 1.28 -14.54 -9.00
N PHE A 183 1.02 -13.27 -9.23
CA PHE A 183 -0.28 -12.72 -9.63
C PHE A 183 -0.46 -12.62 -11.15
N TRP A 184 0.60 -12.82 -11.93
CA TRP A 184 0.61 -12.65 -13.39
C TRP A 184 0.71 -13.99 -14.17
N LYS A 185 0.31 -15.09 -13.56
CA LYS A 185 0.36 -16.43 -14.18
C LYS A 185 -1.00 -16.87 -14.68
#